data_4ef14e40fbaeb75069b59aff2b7f414c
#
_entry.id   4ef14e40fbaeb75069b59aff2b7f414c
#
_cell.length_a   1.000
_cell.length_b   1.000
_cell.length_c   1.000
_cell.angle_alpha   90.00
_cell.angle_beta   90.00
_cell.angle_gamma   90.00
#
_symmetry.space_group_name_H-M   'P 1'
#
loop_
_entity.id
_entity.type
_entity.pdbx_description
1 polymer ?
#
loop_
_entity_poly.entity_id
_entity_poly.type
_entity_poly.pdbx_seq_one_letter_code
_entity_poly.pdbx_strand_id
1 'polypeptide(L)'
;MKTFQVIFQPSGRRGDITGDKTILEASRELGVEIESLCGGVQNCGKCKIKLETGHFERYGITSLQEHLSPFAEEENESINQKERAEGYRLACAAHIQGDVLIFVPEESRIGKQVIRKEATQRSIILKPAISLYYVELPPPTLHDLLGDFDRLHKALRENHSLPSLGIDYPMLLELP
;
A
#
# COMPACT_ATOMS: atom_id res chain seq x y z
N MET A 1 -28.71 -7.07 21.97
CA MET A 1 -27.38 -7.72 21.86
C MET A 1 -26.41 -6.90 22.68
N LYS A 2 -25.52 -7.52 23.45
CA LYS A 2 -24.50 -6.78 24.19
C LYS A 2 -23.41 -6.33 23.21
N THR A 3 -22.94 -5.10 23.33
CA THR A 3 -21.78 -4.56 22.60
C THR A 3 -20.61 -4.38 23.55
N PHE A 4 -19.41 -4.55 23.05
CA PHE A 4 -18.18 -4.45 23.80
C PHE A 4 -17.20 -3.54 23.08
N GLN A 5 -16.42 -2.78 23.83
CA GLN A 5 -15.43 -1.89 23.27
C GLN A 5 -14.16 -2.68 22.88
N VAL A 6 -13.80 -2.61 21.60
CA VAL A 6 -12.60 -3.25 21.06
C VAL A 6 -11.64 -2.19 20.61
N ILE A 7 -10.38 -2.29 21.04
CA ILE A 7 -9.32 -1.34 20.72
C ILE A 7 -8.14 -2.09 20.10
N PHE A 8 -7.69 -1.68 18.94
CA PHE A 8 -6.55 -2.26 18.26
C PHE A 8 -5.31 -1.36 18.34
N GLN A 9 -4.21 -1.93 18.80
CA GLN A 9 -2.89 -1.31 18.81
C GLN A 9 -1.99 -1.94 17.73
N PRO A 10 -1.09 -1.19 17.11
CA PRO A 10 -0.76 0.22 17.33
C PRO A 10 -1.63 1.21 16.53
N SER A 11 -2.61 0.73 15.74
CA SER A 11 -3.43 1.59 14.88
C SER A 11 -4.27 2.62 15.67
N GLY A 12 -4.57 2.33 16.94
CA GLY A 12 -5.45 3.15 17.79
C GLY A 12 -6.93 3.10 17.38
N ARG A 13 -7.29 2.26 16.39
CA ARG A 13 -8.69 2.10 15.95
C ARG A 13 -9.49 1.39 17.02
N ARG A 14 -10.70 1.88 17.25
CA ARG A 14 -11.59 1.39 18.31
C ARG A 14 -13.05 1.57 17.92
N GLY A 15 -13.91 0.78 18.52
CA GLY A 15 -15.36 0.88 18.35
C GLY A 15 -16.10 -0.17 19.17
N ASP A 16 -17.42 -0.04 19.16
CA ASP A 16 -18.32 -0.97 19.84
C ASP A 16 -18.70 -2.11 18.89
N ILE A 17 -18.36 -3.31 19.27
CA ILE A 17 -18.57 -4.54 18.49
C ILE A 17 -19.60 -5.41 19.21
N THR A 18 -20.51 -5.99 18.45
CA THR A 18 -21.46 -6.96 18.98
C THR A 18 -20.73 -8.19 19.50
N GLY A 19 -21.08 -8.67 20.68
CA GLY A 19 -20.52 -9.90 21.25
C GLY A 19 -20.67 -11.10 20.32
N ASP A 20 -19.88 -12.14 20.58
CA ASP A 20 -19.76 -13.38 19.80
C ASP A 20 -19.11 -13.25 18.41
N LYS A 21 -18.79 -12.03 17.95
CA LYS A 21 -17.94 -11.86 16.77
C LYS A 21 -16.50 -12.24 17.07
N THR A 22 -15.82 -12.75 16.06
CA THR A 22 -14.37 -12.99 16.17
C THR A 22 -13.59 -11.67 16.15
N ILE A 23 -12.38 -11.68 16.71
CA ILE A 23 -11.46 -10.53 16.61
C ILE A 23 -11.17 -10.18 15.15
N LEU A 24 -11.13 -11.17 14.25
CA LEU A 24 -10.90 -10.96 12.82
C LEU A 24 -12.07 -10.20 12.16
N GLU A 25 -13.32 -10.55 12.50
CA GLU A 25 -14.50 -9.82 12.03
C GLU A 25 -14.53 -8.40 12.57
N ALA A 26 -14.25 -8.21 13.86
CA ALA A 26 -14.15 -6.91 14.50
C ALA A 26 -13.05 -6.04 13.85
N SER A 27 -11.91 -6.64 13.49
CA SER A 27 -10.83 -5.93 12.81
C SER A 27 -11.27 -5.38 11.45
N ARG A 28 -12.02 -6.17 10.69
CA ARG A 28 -12.58 -5.76 9.38
C ARG A 28 -13.58 -4.62 9.52
N GLU A 29 -14.47 -4.69 10.49
CA GLU A 29 -15.45 -3.63 10.76
C GLU A 29 -14.79 -2.31 11.16
N LEU A 30 -13.73 -2.39 11.95
CA LEU A 30 -12.98 -1.20 12.39
C LEU A 30 -11.89 -0.77 11.39
N GLY A 31 -11.78 -1.48 10.26
CA GLY A 31 -10.81 -1.18 9.20
C GLY A 31 -9.35 -1.44 9.63
N VAL A 32 -9.13 -2.41 10.52
CA VAL A 32 -7.80 -2.90 10.89
C VAL A 32 -7.48 -4.11 10.05
N GLU A 33 -6.39 -4.04 9.29
CA GLU A 33 -5.98 -5.11 8.41
C GLU A 33 -5.12 -6.14 9.16
N ILE A 34 -5.68 -7.33 9.38
CA ILE A 34 -4.99 -8.49 9.94
C ILE A 34 -4.84 -9.53 8.82
N GLU A 35 -3.62 -10.05 8.64
CA GLU A 35 -3.34 -11.06 7.63
C GLU A 35 -4.11 -12.34 7.93
N SER A 36 -4.90 -12.82 6.97
CA SER A 36 -5.68 -14.04 7.08
C SER A 36 -5.75 -14.76 5.74
N LEU A 37 -4.70 -15.51 5.40
CA LEU A 37 -4.59 -16.22 4.12
C LEU A 37 -5.68 -17.28 3.93
N CYS A 38 -6.12 -17.90 5.01
CA CYS A 38 -7.18 -18.91 4.96
C CYS A 38 -8.60 -18.33 5.02
N GLY A 39 -8.76 -17.00 5.08
CA GLY A 39 -10.08 -16.36 5.16
C GLY A 39 -10.82 -16.53 6.49
N GLY A 40 -10.18 -17.10 7.52
CA GLY A 40 -10.79 -17.33 8.84
C GLY A 40 -11.04 -18.80 9.18
N VAL A 41 -10.54 -19.73 8.38
CA VAL A 41 -10.74 -21.20 8.57
C VAL A 41 -9.76 -21.79 9.60
N GLN A 42 -9.01 -20.98 10.35
CA GLN A 42 -8.19 -21.35 11.50
C GLN A 42 -6.97 -22.26 11.21
N ASN A 43 -6.55 -22.43 9.96
CA ASN A 43 -5.50 -23.38 9.58
C ASN A 43 -4.18 -22.75 9.13
N CYS A 44 -4.08 -21.43 8.95
CA CYS A 44 -2.85 -20.79 8.42
C CYS A 44 -1.95 -20.15 9.48
N GLY A 45 -2.45 -19.92 10.69
CA GLY A 45 -1.72 -19.32 11.80
C GLY A 45 -1.24 -17.88 11.59
N LYS A 46 -1.67 -17.19 10.52
CA LYS A 46 -1.16 -15.85 10.15
C LYS A 46 -1.85 -14.70 10.91
N CYS A 47 -3.06 -14.91 11.40
CA CYS A 47 -3.84 -13.89 12.08
C CYS A 47 -3.53 -13.83 13.59
N LYS A 48 -2.27 -13.99 13.99
CA LYS A 48 -1.88 -13.91 15.40
C LYS A 48 -2.12 -12.50 15.93
N ILE A 49 -2.74 -12.41 17.09
CA ILE A 49 -2.90 -11.16 17.86
C ILE A 49 -2.47 -11.43 19.30
N LYS A 50 -2.22 -10.37 20.04
CA LYS A 50 -1.93 -10.45 21.47
C LYS A 50 -2.99 -9.70 22.24
N LEU A 51 -3.61 -10.37 23.21
CA LEU A 51 -4.49 -9.73 24.17
C LEU A 51 -3.63 -9.02 25.22
N GLU A 52 -3.79 -7.71 25.34
CA GLU A 52 -3.22 -6.93 26.43
C GLU A 52 -4.18 -6.93 27.62
N THR A 53 -3.72 -7.48 28.75
CA THR A 53 -4.55 -7.60 29.95
C THR A 53 -4.22 -6.52 30.97
N GLY A 54 -5.23 -5.90 31.57
CA GLY A 54 -5.06 -4.86 32.57
C GLY A 54 -6.17 -3.83 32.57
N HIS A 55 -6.03 -2.82 33.43
CA HIS A 55 -6.90 -1.64 33.42
C HIS A 55 -6.22 -0.52 32.66
N PHE A 56 -6.91 -0.02 31.63
CA PHE A 56 -6.39 1.02 30.73
C PHE A 56 -7.18 2.32 30.93
N GLU A 57 -6.76 3.16 31.87
CA GLU A 57 -7.42 4.44 32.21
C GLU A 57 -7.63 5.32 30.99
N ARG A 58 -6.63 5.38 30.09
CA ARG A 58 -6.69 6.17 28.86
C ARG A 58 -7.90 5.85 27.99
N TYR A 59 -8.38 4.62 28.04
CA TYR A 59 -9.50 4.12 27.25
C TYR A 59 -10.76 3.85 28.06
N GLY A 60 -10.64 3.88 29.38
CA GLY A 60 -11.75 3.61 30.30
C GLY A 60 -12.20 2.16 30.30
N ILE A 61 -11.33 1.22 29.89
CA ILE A 61 -11.66 -0.21 29.81
C ILE A 61 -10.77 -1.07 30.71
N THR A 62 -11.30 -2.21 31.10
CA THR A 62 -10.53 -3.31 31.68
C THR A 62 -10.55 -4.45 30.68
N SER A 63 -9.38 -4.93 30.27
CA SER A 63 -9.21 -6.03 29.32
C SER A 63 -8.68 -7.25 30.07
N LEU A 64 -9.41 -8.38 30.00
CA LEU A 64 -9.10 -9.60 30.72
C LEU A 64 -9.13 -10.80 29.76
N GLN A 65 -8.48 -11.90 30.14
CA GLN A 65 -8.49 -13.13 29.31
C GLN A 65 -9.90 -13.72 29.17
N GLU A 66 -10.73 -13.61 30.21
CA GLU A 66 -12.13 -14.05 30.23
C GLU A 66 -13.06 -13.20 29.33
N HIS A 67 -12.55 -12.08 28.79
CA HIS A 67 -13.27 -11.28 27.80
C HIS A 67 -13.15 -11.82 26.37
N LEU A 68 -12.41 -12.91 26.20
CA LEU A 68 -12.39 -13.70 24.98
C LEU A 68 -12.91 -15.12 25.27
N SER A 69 -13.37 -15.79 24.22
CA SER A 69 -13.75 -17.22 24.31
C SER A 69 -12.58 -18.06 24.81
N PRO A 70 -12.84 -19.23 25.43
CA PRO A 70 -11.80 -20.19 25.79
C PRO A 70 -10.87 -20.48 24.60
N PHE A 71 -9.64 -20.88 24.91
CA PHE A 71 -8.66 -21.24 23.90
C PHE A 71 -9.14 -22.47 23.11
N ALA A 72 -9.21 -22.34 21.79
CA ALA A 72 -9.68 -23.41 20.91
C ALA A 72 -8.58 -24.44 20.63
N GLU A 73 -8.96 -25.69 20.36
CA GLU A 73 -7.99 -26.76 20.08
C GLU A 73 -7.20 -26.49 18.79
N GLU A 74 -7.82 -25.87 17.79
CA GLU A 74 -7.23 -25.50 16.52
C GLU A 74 -6.10 -24.46 16.67
N GLU A 75 -6.13 -23.67 17.73
CA GLU A 75 -5.06 -22.70 18.02
C GLU A 75 -3.75 -23.39 18.44
N ASN A 76 -3.80 -24.63 18.98
CA ASN A 76 -2.59 -25.35 19.47
C ASN A 76 -1.59 -25.67 18.37
N GLU A 77 -2.02 -25.81 17.13
CA GLU A 77 -1.11 -26.05 16.00
C GLU A 77 -0.30 -24.80 15.61
N SER A 78 -0.87 -23.62 15.86
CA SER A 78 -0.30 -22.35 15.44
C SER A 78 0.31 -21.52 16.57
N ILE A 79 -0.10 -21.76 17.83
CA ILE A 79 0.29 -20.99 19.01
C ILE A 79 0.95 -21.94 20.02
N ASN A 80 2.22 -21.72 20.29
CA ASN A 80 2.97 -22.52 21.26
C ASN A 80 2.64 -22.10 22.72
N GLN A 81 3.06 -22.92 23.68
CA GLN A 81 2.79 -22.69 25.11
C GLN A 81 3.32 -21.35 25.63
N LYS A 82 4.47 -20.88 25.12
CA LYS A 82 5.07 -19.61 25.50
C LYS A 82 4.21 -18.46 24.98
N GLU A 83 3.85 -18.46 23.69
CA GLU A 83 2.96 -17.47 23.09
C GLU A 83 1.61 -17.43 23.81
N ARG A 84 1.06 -18.60 24.15
CA ARG A 84 -0.21 -18.69 24.91
C ARG A 84 -0.08 -18.01 26.28
N ALA A 85 1.02 -18.25 27.00
CA ALA A 85 1.27 -17.60 28.30
C ALA A 85 1.45 -16.07 28.16
N GLU A 86 1.95 -15.60 27.02
CA GLU A 86 2.09 -14.17 26.68
C GLU A 86 0.78 -13.52 26.19
N GLY A 87 -0.32 -14.27 26.07
CA GLY A 87 -1.63 -13.79 25.67
C GLY A 87 -1.88 -13.78 24.15
N TYR A 88 -1.07 -14.52 23.36
CA TYR A 88 -1.34 -14.66 21.93
C TYR A 88 -2.55 -15.55 21.64
N ARG A 89 -3.33 -15.16 20.65
CA ARG A 89 -4.49 -15.86 20.15
C ARG A 89 -4.56 -15.77 18.62
N LEU A 90 -5.35 -16.62 18.00
CA LEU A 90 -5.72 -16.44 16.59
C LEU A 90 -6.96 -15.53 16.51
N ALA A 91 -6.87 -14.44 15.75
CA ALA A 91 -7.99 -13.51 15.60
C ALA A 91 -9.25 -14.15 15.01
N CYS A 92 -9.10 -15.19 14.20
CA CYS A 92 -10.21 -15.92 13.60
C CYS A 92 -10.86 -16.96 14.53
N ALA A 93 -10.22 -17.33 15.64
CA ALA A 93 -10.74 -18.30 16.62
C ALA A 93 -11.27 -17.64 17.89
N ALA A 94 -10.69 -16.50 18.27
CA ALA A 94 -11.05 -15.81 19.51
C ALA A 94 -12.32 -14.96 19.32
N HIS A 95 -13.39 -15.30 20.06
CA HIS A 95 -14.66 -14.56 20.09
C HIS A 95 -14.68 -13.54 21.23
N ILE A 96 -15.29 -12.39 20.98
CA ILE A 96 -15.38 -11.26 21.91
C ILE A 96 -16.52 -11.49 22.88
N GLN A 97 -16.22 -11.44 24.21
CA GLN A 97 -17.16 -11.60 25.30
C GLN A 97 -17.13 -10.45 26.31
N GLY A 98 -16.21 -9.51 26.12
CA GLY A 98 -16.01 -8.32 26.97
C GLY A 98 -15.16 -7.27 26.28
N ASP A 99 -14.86 -6.18 26.98
CA ASP A 99 -14.02 -5.11 26.47
C ASP A 99 -12.57 -5.60 26.36
N VAL A 100 -11.92 -5.36 25.21
CA VAL A 100 -10.58 -5.88 24.95
C VAL A 100 -9.66 -4.86 24.31
N LEU A 101 -8.40 -4.90 24.72
CA LEU A 101 -7.28 -4.21 24.06
C LEU A 101 -6.42 -5.25 23.34
N ILE A 102 -6.37 -5.14 22.03
CA ILE A 102 -5.70 -6.09 21.14
C ILE A 102 -4.47 -5.44 20.53
N PHE A 103 -3.33 -6.05 20.72
CA PHE A 103 -2.12 -5.68 19.98
C PHE A 103 -1.97 -6.57 18.75
N VAL A 104 -1.81 -5.97 17.59
CA VAL A 104 -1.57 -6.67 16.32
C VAL A 104 -0.06 -6.65 16.04
N PRO A 105 0.64 -7.80 16.13
CA PRO A 105 2.06 -7.90 15.83
C PRO A 105 2.37 -7.52 14.38
N GLU A 106 3.59 -7.10 14.12
CA GLU A 106 4.00 -6.66 12.78
C GLU A 106 3.87 -7.77 11.73
N GLU A 107 4.15 -9.01 12.13
CA GLU A 107 4.05 -10.20 11.27
C GLU A 107 2.60 -10.51 10.84
N SER A 108 1.62 -10.05 11.62
CA SER A 108 0.18 -10.28 11.35
C SER A 108 -0.51 -9.07 10.70
N ARG A 109 0.20 -7.97 10.48
CA ARG A 109 -0.35 -6.83 9.74
C ARG A 109 -0.18 -7.09 8.26
N ILE A 110 -1.22 -6.81 7.50
CA ILE A 110 -1.08 -6.68 6.05
C ILE A 110 -0.21 -5.45 5.82
N GLY A 111 1.11 -5.66 5.82
CA GLY A 111 2.05 -4.62 5.44
C GLY A 111 1.72 -4.19 4.01
N LYS A 112 1.74 -2.89 3.71
CA LYS A 112 1.96 -2.47 2.34
C LYS A 112 3.19 -3.23 1.89
N GLN A 113 2.99 -4.20 1.02
CA GLN A 113 4.10 -4.88 0.36
C GLN A 113 4.88 -3.79 -0.38
N VAL A 114 5.82 -3.17 0.32
CA VAL A 114 6.88 -2.42 -0.33
C VAL A 114 7.72 -3.50 -1.00
N ILE A 115 7.30 -3.91 -2.19
CA ILE A 115 8.17 -4.66 -3.10
C ILE A 115 9.31 -3.69 -3.38
N ARG A 116 10.33 -3.70 -2.54
CA ARG A 116 11.63 -3.16 -2.87
C ARG A 116 12.19 -4.12 -3.92
N LYS A 117 11.77 -3.93 -5.17
CA LYS A 117 12.58 -4.41 -6.27
C LYS A 117 13.91 -3.68 -6.08
N GLU A 118 14.94 -4.41 -5.69
CA GLU A 118 16.30 -3.91 -5.83
C GLU A 118 16.39 -3.36 -7.24
N ALA A 119 16.77 -2.10 -7.33
CA ALA A 119 17.00 -1.46 -8.61
C ALA A 119 18.10 -2.29 -9.26
N THR A 120 17.73 -3.23 -10.11
CA THR A 120 18.67 -3.90 -10.99
C THR A 120 19.32 -2.77 -11.79
N GLN A 121 20.60 -2.52 -11.56
CA GLN A 121 21.42 -1.58 -12.32
C GLN A 121 21.57 -2.12 -13.74
N ARG A 122 20.47 -2.18 -14.47
CA ARG A 122 20.52 -2.37 -15.92
C ARG A 122 20.67 -1.00 -16.52
N SER A 123 21.81 -0.73 -17.14
CA SER A 123 21.97 0.42 -18.00
C SER A 123 20.97 0.28 -19.17
N ILE A 124 19.85 0.98 -19.06
CA ILE A 124 18.88 1.03 -20.15
C ILE A 124 19.30 2.17 -21.06
N ILE A 125 19.70 1.83 -22.28
CA ILE A 125 19.92 2.83 -23.33
C ILE A 125 18.53 3.31 -23.76
N LEU A 126 18.18 4.53 -23.35
CA LEU A 126 16.93 5.14 -23.77
C LEU A 126 17.01 5.51 -25.26
N LYS A 127 16.14 4.94 -26.06
CA LYS A 127 15.89 5.36 -27.45
C LYS A 127 14.44 5.86 -27.54
N PRO A 128 14.18 7.11 -27.18
CA PRO A 128 12.82 7.65 -27.23
C PRO A 128 12.35 7.74 -28.69
N ALA A 129 11.09 7.40 -28.91
CA ALA A 129 10.43 7.54 -30.22
C ALA A 129 10.21 9.00 -30.60
N ILE A 130 10.18 9.90 -29.60
CA ILE A 130 9.96 11.35 -29.76
C ILE A 130 11.06 12.07 -29.01
N SER A 131 11.63 13.08 -29.65
CA SER A 131 12.63 13.96 -29.03
C SER A 131 12.24 15.42 -29.29
N LEU A 132 12.49 16.29 -28.33
CA LEU A 132 12.24 17.72 -28.43
C LEU A 132 13.58 18.45 -28.61
N TYR A 133 13.61 19.35 -29.57
CA TYR A 133 14.79 20.18 -29.85
C TYR A 133 14.37 21.65 -29.80
N TYR A 134 15.16 22.45 -29.09
CA TYR A 134 15.01 23.90 -29.10
C TYR A 134 15.88 24.49 -30.21
N VAL A 135 15.29 25.31 -31.05
CA VAL A 135 15.97 26.01 -32.15
C VAL A 135 15.52 27.46 -32.16
N GLU A 136 16.48 28.36 -32.26
CA GLU A 136 16.24 29.78 -32.43
C GLU A 136 16.64 30.17 -33.86
N LEU A 137 15.69 30.73 -34.58
CA LEU A 137 15.88 31.16 -35.94
C LEU A 137 15.96 32.71 -36.00
N PRO A 138 16.95 33.29 -36.72
CA PRO A 138 16.96 34.72 -36.95
C PRO A 138 15.75 35.13 -37.80
N PRO A 139 15.23 36.36 -37.68
CA PRO A 139 14.12 36.82 -38.51
C PRO A 139 14.47 36.75 -39.99
N PRO A 140 13.49 36.50 -40.90
CA PRO A 140 13.75 36.44 -42.32
C PRO A 140 14.19 37.82 -42.87
N THR A 141 15.02 37.79 -43.89
CA THR A 141 15.49 39.00 -44.56
C THR A 141 15.19 38.91 -46.03
N LEU A 142 15.19 40.05 -46.72
CA LEU A 142 14.95 40.13 -48.20
C LEU A 142 16.05 39.42 -49.02
N HIS A 143 17.16 39.05 -48.37
CA HIS A 143 18.28 38.34 -49.03
C HIS A 143 18.28 36.84 -48.70
N ASP A 144 17.41 36.39 -47.79
CA ASP A 144 17.25 34.98 -47.44
C ASP A 144 16.00 34.44 -48.16
N LEU A 145 16.24 33.68 -49.22
CA LEU A 145 15.23 33.12 -50.10
C LEU A 145 14.72 31.74 -49.63
N LEU A 146 15.20 31.28 -48.47
CA LEU A 146 14.75 29.97 -47.93
C LEU A 146 13.38 30.08 -47.29
N GLY A 147 12.55 29.07 -47.52
CA GLY A 147 11.29 28.93 -46.80
C GLY A 147 11.47 28.61 -45.33
N ASP A 148 10.45 28.81 -44.50
CA ASP A 148 10.56 28.62 -43.06
C ASP A 148 10.94 27.18 -42.68
N PHE A 149 10.40 26.20 -43.40
CA PHE A 149 10.82 24.79 -43.18
C PHE A 149 12.28 24.54 -43.54
N ASP A 150 12.76 25.11 -44.62
CA ASP A 150 14.18 24.95 -45.03
C ASP A 150 15.14 25.58 -44.03
N ARG A 151 14.80 26.74 -43.48
CA ARG A 151 15.52 27.43 -42.42
C ARG A 151 15.57 26.62 -41.15
N LEU A 152 14.39 26.10 -40.71
CA LEU A 152 14.26 25.23 -39.56
C LEU A 152 15.09 23.94 -39.74
N HIS A 153 14.97 23.29 -40.90
CA HIS A 153 15.68 22.07 -41.22
C HIS A 153 17.20 22.28 -41.22
N LYS A 154 17.67 23.39 -41.78
CA LYS A 154 19.08 23.79 -41.77
C LYS A 154 19.61 23.98 -40.35
N ALA A 155 18.89 24.72 -39.51
CA ALA A 155 19.27 24.96 -38.13
C ALA A 155 19.27 23.67 -37.27
N LEU A 156 18.30 22.80 -37.44
CA LEU A 156 18.27 21.49 -36.77
C LEU A 156 19.41 20.58 -37.15
N ARG A 157 19.80 20.64 -38.44
CA ARG A 157 20.96 19.88 -38.94
C ARG A 157 22.27 20.41 -38.41
N GLU A 158 22.44 21.73 -38.35
CA GLU A 158 23.66 22.37 -37.87
C GLU A 158 23.85 22.27 -36.36
N ASN A 159 22.77 22.49 -35.59
CA ASN A 159 22.84 22.54 -34.13
C ASN A 159 22.72 21.17 -33.47
N HIS A 160 21.98 20.23 -34.07
CA HIS A 160 21.66 18.93 -33.46
C HIS A 160 22.09 17.74 -34.31
N SER A 161 22.76 17.94 -35.44
CA SER A 161 23.25 16.88 -36.35
C SER A 161 22.14 15.91 -36.78
N LEU A 162 20.89 16.40 -36.91
CA LEU A 162 19.76 15.56 -37.32
C LEU A 162 19.85 15.23 -38.81
N PRO A 163 19.38 14.01 -39.20
CA PRO A 163 19.31 13.67 -40.62
C PRO A 163 18.24 14.52 -41.32
N SER A 164 18.11 14.32 -42.63
CA SER A 164 17.02 14.95 -43.39
C SER A 164 15.65 14.62 -42.78
N LEU A 165 14.85 15.62 -42.47
CA LEU A 165 13.54 15.52 -41.90
C LEU A 165 12.47 15.74 -42.96
N GLY A 166 11.38 14.96 -42.89
CA GLY A 166 10.15 15.23 -43.62
C GLY A 166 9.20 16.04 -42.74
N ILE A 167 8.25 16.72 -43.37
CA ILE A 167 7.16 17.42 -42.67
C ILE A 167 5.83 17.07 -43.36
N ASP A 168 4.81 16.84 -42.54
CA ASP A 168 3.46 16.64 -43.04
C ASP A 168 2.82 17.98 -43.45
N TYR A 169 1.99 17.94 -44.46
CA TYR A 169 1.35 19.17 -45.00
C TYR A 169 0.58 20.00 -43.96
N PRO A 170 -0.20 19.38 -43.04
CA PRO A 170 -0.84 20.15 -41.96
C PRO A 170 0.16 20.89 -41.08
N MET A 171 1.29 20.27 -40.74
CA MET A 171 2.33 20.89 -39.91
C MET A 171 3.10 21.99 -40.66
N LEU A 172 3.22 21.86 -41.99
CA LEU A 172 3.84 22.90 -42.82
C LEU A 172 3.02 24.19 -42.81
N LEU A 173 1.67 24.09 -42.70
CA LEU A 173 0.76 25.24 -42.64
C LEU A 173 0.79 25.98 -41.29
N GLU A 174 1.25 25.31 -40.24
CA GLU A 174 1.34 25.88 -38.90
C GLU A 174 2.72 26.54 -38.60
N LEU A 175 3.64 26.43 -39.55
CA LEU A 175 4.90 27.17 -39.44
C LEU A 175 4.65 28.66 -39.63
N PRO A 176 5.31 29.52 -38.81
CA PRO A 176 5.09 30.97 -38.86
C PRO A 176 5.62 31.61 -40.13
#